data_d66fec4e7752b49013449c06c09ba44b
#
_entry.id   d66fec4e7752b49013449c06c09ba44b
#
_cell.length_a   1.000
_cell.length_b   1.000
_cell.length_c   1.000
_cell.angle_alpha   90.00
_cell.angle_beta   90.00
_cell.angle_gamma   90.00
#
_symmetry.space_group_name_H-M   'P 1'
#
loop_
_entity.id
_entity.type
_entity.pdbx_description
1 polymer ?
#
loop_
_entity_poly.entity_id
_entity_poly.type
_entity_poly.pdbx_seq_one_letter_code
_entity_poly.pdbx_strand_id
1 'polypeptide(L)'
;MRPYEIMVILDPTLDERTVAPSLETFLNVIRKDGGTVDKVDIWGKRRLAYEIAKHAEGIYAVIDVKAAPATVSELDRQLSLNESVLRTKVMRTDKH
;
A
#
# COMPACT_ATOMS: atom_id res chain seq x y z
N MET A 1 15.95 4.98 10.39
CA MET A 1 14.69 4.56 9.78
C MET A 1 13.52 5.26 10.44
N ARG A 2 12.48 5.50 9.69
CA ARG A 2 11.30 6.21 10.16
C ARG A 2 10.06 5.35 10.04
N PRO A 3 9.09 5.52 10.95
CA PRO A 3 7.82 4.80 10.84
C PRO A 3 6.90 5.48 9.84
N TYR A 4 6.26 4.66 9.00
CA TYR A 4 5.30 5.12 8.00
C TYR A 4 4.07 4.24 8.03
N GLU A 5 2.94 4.84 7.71
CA GLU A 5 1.71 4.13 7.42
C GLU A 5 1.42 4.33 5.93
N ILE A 6 1.23 3.24 5.22
CA ILE A 6 0.96 3.26 3.78
C ILE A 6 -0.45 2.73 3.55
N MET A 7 -1.32 3.57 3.02
CA MET A 7 -2.66 3.16 2.61
C MET A 7 -2.64 2.88 1.12
N VAL A 8 -3.12 1.71 0.72
CA VAL A 8 -3.19 1.31 -0.67
C VAL A 8 -4.65 0.96 -1.00
N ILE A 9 -5.14 1.49 -2.10
CA ILE A 9 -6.45 1.12 -2.63
C ILE A 9 -6.22 0.35 -3.92
N LEU A 10 -6.66 -0.90 -3.93
CA LEU A 10 -6.47 -1.80 -5.06
C LEU A 10 -7.76 -1.95 -5.87
N ASP A 11 -7.60 -2.38 -7.11
CA ASP A 11 -8.71 -2.65 -8.02
C ASP A 11 -9.67 -3.67 -7.39
N PRO A 12 -10.97 -3.35 -7.30
CA PRO A 12 -11.94 -4.23 -6.64
C PRO A 12 -12.23 -5.52 -7.41
N THR A 13 -11.79 -5.62 -8.65
CA THR A 13 -11.97 -6.83 -9.46
C THR A 13 -10.91 -7.90 -9.17
N LEU A 14 -9.88 -7.57 -8.38
CA LEU A 14 -8.88 -8.55 -7.98
C LEU A 14 -9.50 -9.64 -7.11
N ASP A 15 -9.05 -10.88 -7.31
CA ASP A 15 -9.40 -12.00 -6.45
C ASP A 15 -8.76 -11.76 -5.07
N GLU A 16 -9.55 -11.91 -4.01
CA GLU A 16 -9.06 -11.72 -2.65
C GLU A 16 -7.84 -12.59 -2.34
N ARG A 17 -7.74 -13.77 -2.96
CA ARG A 17 -6.61 -14.67 -2.78
C ARG A 17 -5.31 -14.15 -3.38
N THR A 18 -5.39 -13.19 -4.30
CA THR A 18 -4.20 -12.60 -4.92
C THR A 18 -3.76 -11.28 -4.28
N VAL A 19 -4.61 -10.70 -3.42
CA VAL A 19 -4.32 -9.41 -2.78
C VAL A 19 -3.09 -9.49 -1.88
N ALA A 20 -3.06 -10.43 -0.94
CA ALA A 20 -1.92 -10.55 -0.02
C ALA A 20 -0.61 -10.88 -0.75
N PRO A 21 -0.57 -11.85 -1.68
CA PRO A 21 0.66 -12.10 -2.44
C PRO A 21 1.11 -10.90 -3.27
N SER A 22 0.19 -10.14 -3.84
CA SER A 22 0.54 -8.93 -4.61
C SER A 22 1.19 -7.88 -3.71
N LEU A 23 0.64 -7.67 -2.52
CA LEU A 23 1.21 -6.73 -1.55
C LEU A 23 2.60 -7.19 -1.10
N GLU A 24 2.80 -8.49 -0.87
CA GLU A 24 4.10 -9.03 -0.46
C GLU A 24 5.21 -8.68 -1.45
N THR A 25 4.91 -8.69 -2.73
CA THR A 25 5.87 -8.31 -3.76
C THR A 25 6.39 -6.88 -3.52
N PHE A 26 5.50 -5.97 -3.18
CA PHE A 26 5.88 -4.59 -2.88
C PHE A 26 6.59 -4.48 -1.52
N LEU A 27 6.12 -5.21 -0.53
CA LEU A 27 6.70 -5.17 0.81
C LEU A 27 8.14 -5.70 0.84
N ASN A 28 8.49 -6.56 -0.10
CA ASN A 28 9.87 -7.04 -0.23
C ASN A 28 10.85 -5.90 -0.54
N VAL A 29 10.41 -4.82 -1.16
CA VAL A 29 11.24 -3.63 -1.36
C VAL A 29 11.71 -3.08 -0.01
N ILE A 30 10.79 -3.02 0.95
CA ILE A 30 11.11 -2.55 2.32
C ILE A 30 12.12 -3.48 2.98
N ARG A 31 11.88 -4.79 2.92
CA ARG A 31 12.74 -5.78 3.57
C ARG A 31 14.14 -5.83 2.97
N LYS A 32 14.24 -5.74 1.65
CA LYS A 32 15.52 -5.78 0.94
C LYS A 32 16.44 -4.64 1.34
N ASP A 33 15.89 -3.47 1.62
CA ASP A 33 16.66 -2.31 2.01
C ASP A 33 16.88 -2.22 3.52
N GLY A 34 16.59 -3.29 4.26
CA GLY A 34 16.83 -3.36 5.69
C GLY A 34 15.70 -2.79 6.55
N GLY A 35 14.59 -2.44 5.95
CA GLY A 35 13.41 -2.00 6.69
C GLY A 35 12.61 -3.17 7.25
N THR A 36 11.59 -2.86 8.04
CA THR A 36 10.69 -3.85 8.62
C THR A 36 9.25 -3.55 8.25
N VAL A 37 8.48 -4.62 8.09
CA VAL A 37 7.02 -4.53 7.92
C VAL A 37 6.42 -4.93 9.25
N ASP A 38 5.86 -3.95 9.97
CA ASP A 38 5.37 -4.16 11.32
C ASP A 38 3.95 -4.70 11.35
N LYS A 39 3.13 -4.29 10.38
CA LYS A 39 1.72 -4.70 10.34
C LYS A 39 1.20 -4.60 8.91
N VAL A 40 0.39 -5.58 8.53
CA VAL A 40 -0.38 -5.56 7.28
C VAL A 40 -1.84 -5.80 7.64
N ASP A 41 -2.69 -4.84 7.33
CA ASP A 41 -4.12 -4.91 7.63
C ASP A 41 -4.90 -4.74 6.34
N ILE A 42 -5.53 -5.81 5.88
CA ILE A 42 -6.34 -5.80 4.66
C ILE A 42 -7.80 -5.64 5.09
N TRP A 43 -8.37 -4.47 4.78
CA TRP A 43 -9.73 -4.15 5.19
C TRP A 43 -10.78 -4.78 4.26
N GLY A 44 -10.36 -5.17 3.06
CA GLY A 44 -11.27 -5.70 2.06
C GLY A 44 -11.93 -4.59 1.24
N LYS A 45 -13.00 -4.97 0.56
CA LYS A 45 -13.69 -4.08 -0.36
C LYS A 45 -14.46 -2.99 0.40
N ARG A 46 -14.26 -1.74 0.01
CA ARG A 46 -14.91 -0.57 0.61
C ARG A 46 -15.41 0.36 -0.47
N ARG A 47 -16.47 1.09 -0.17
CA ARG A 47 -16.99 2.11 -1.05
C ARG A 47 -16.08 3.34 -1.02
N LEU A 48 -15.76 3.88 -2.18
CA LEU A 48 -14.95 5.08 -2.31
C LEU A 48 -15.84 6.33 -2.13
N ALA A 49 -15.25 7.41 -1.61
CA ALA A 49 -15.94 8.67 -1.46
C ALA A 49 -16.28 9.29 -2.83
N TYR A 50 -15.46 8.98 -3.84
CA TYR A 50 -15.66 9.38 -5.24
C TYR A 50 -15.02 8.31 -6.12
N GLU A 51 -15.45 8.26 -7.38
CA GLU A 51 -14.89 7.27 -8.31
C GLU A 51 -13.41 7.51 -8.57
N ILE A 52 -12.64 6.41 -8.60
CA ILE A 52 -11.25 6.43 -9.02
C ILE A 52 -11.13 5.44 -10.19
N ALA A 53 -10.65 5.90 -11.34
CA ALA A 53 -10.50 5.09 -12.54
C ALA A 53 -11.80 4.34 -12.89
N LYS A 54 -12.94 5.02 -12.74
CA LYS A 54 -14.29 4.50 -12.99
C LYS A 54 -14.75 3.41 -12.01
N HIS A 55 -14.04 3.23 -10.90
CA HIS A 55 -14.46 2.30 -9.84
C HIS A 55 -15.10 3.08 -8.69
N ALA A 56 -16.25 2.61 -8.24
CA ALA A 56 -16.95 3.16 -7.08
C ALA A 56 -16.50 2.50 -5.77
N GLU A 57 -15.78 1.39 -5.87
CA GLU A 57 -15.26 0.62 -4.74
C GLU A 57 -13.78 0.33 -4.95
N GLY A 58 -13.09 -0.05 -3.88
CA GLY A 58 -11.72 -0.48 -3.92
C GLY A 58 -11.40 -1.39 -2.75
N ILE A 59 -10.31 -2.14 -2.86
CA ILE A 59 -9.82 -2.99 -1.79
C ILE A 59 -8.80 -2.17 -1.01
N TYR A 60 -9.09 -1.92 0.27
CA TYR A 60 -8.23 -1.13 1.14
C TYR A 60 -7.24 -2.02 1.89
N ALA A 61 -5.99 -1.59 1.92
CA ALA A 61 -4.96 -2.20 2.76
C ALA A 61 -4.18 -1.08 3.45
N VAL A 62 -3.85 -1.29 4.71
CA VAL A 62 -3.06 -0.36 5.51
C VAL A 62 -1.85 -1.12 6.03
N ILE A 63 -0.67 -0.58 5.80
CA ILE A 63 0.59 -1.24 6.10
C ILE A 63 1.45 -0.32 6.94
N ASP A 64 1.92 -0.81 8.09
CA ASP A 64 2.85 -0.09 8.94
C ASP A 64 4.26 -0.63 8.71
N VAL A 65 5.18 0.26 8.37
CA VAL A 65 6.56 -0.11 8.09
C VAL A 65 7.53 0.84 8.78
N LYS A 66 8.76 0.38 8.96
CA LYS A 66 9.90 1.22 9.31
C LYS A 66 10.93 1.10 8.21
N ALA A 67 11.31 2.22 7.63
CA ALA A 67 12.23 2.23 6.50
C ALA A 67 12.88 3.59 6.32
N ALA A 68 13.92 3.63 5.49
CA ALA A 68 14.53 4.89 5.08
C ALA A 68 13.57 5.63 4.13
N PRO A 69 13.58 6.97 4.14
CA PRO A 69 12.70 7.74 3.24
C PRO A 69 12.87 7.39 1.77
N ALA A 70 14.10 7.13 1.32
CA ALA A 70 14.38 6.76 -0.06
C ALA A 70 13.71 5.42 -0.44
N THR A 71 13.70 4.46 0.49
CA THR A 71 13.05 3.16 0.28
C THR A 71 11.54 3.32 0.13
N VAL A 72 10.94 4.16 0.96
CA VAL A 72 9.50 4.41 0.90
C VAL A 72 9.13 5.15 -0.40
N SER A 73 9.95 6.08 -0.84
CA SER A 73 9.74 6.78 -2.12
C SER A 73 9.76 5.79 -3.29
N GLU A 74 10.69 4.84 -3.28
CA GLU A 74 10.76 3.82 -4.32
C GLU A 74 9.53 2.90 -4.29
N LEU A 75 9.08 2.51 -3.11
CA LEU A 75 7.86 1.72 -2.97
C LEU A 75 6.64 2.47 -3.51
N ASP A 76 6.51 3.74 -3.15
CA ASP A 76 5.41 4.58 -3.62
C ASP A 76 5.43 4.69 -5.15
N ARG A 77 6.61 4.85 -5.73
CA ARG A 77 6.78 4.89 -7.18
C ARG A 77 6.30 3.59 -7.83
N GLN A 78 6.70 2.44 -7.29
CA GLN A 78 6.31 1.14 -7.83
C GLN A 78 4.80 0.91 -7.71
N LEU A 79 4.21 1.29 -6.59
CA LEU A 79 2.77 1.20 -6.38
C LEU A 79 2.02 2.08 -7.38
N SER A 80 2.49 3.29 -7.60
CA SER A 80 1.85 4.23 -8.53
C SER A 80 1.91 3.77 -9.98
N LEU A 81 2.92 2.97 -10.34
CA LEU A 81 3.06 2.44 -11.69
C LEU A 81 2.27 1.15 -11.93
N ASN A 82 1.75 0.54 -10.88
CA ASN A 82 1.03 -0.72 -10.98
C ASN A 82 -0.45 -0.47 -11.34
N GLU A 83 -0.91 -1.11 -12.39
CA GLU A 83 -2.28 -0.94 -12.89
C GLU A 83 -3.34 -1.42 -11.90
N SER A 84 -3.00 -2.37 -11.04
CA SER A 84 -3.93 -2.88 -10.01
C SER A 84 -4.06 -1.95 -8.81
N VAL A 85 -3.22 -0.92 -8.72
CA VAL A 85 -3.25 0.05 -7.62
C VAL A 85 -3.98 1.30 -8.09
N LEU A 86 -5.12 1.60 -7.47
CA LEU A 86 -5.91 2.78 -7.82
C LEU A 86 -5.35 4.04 -7.16
N ARG A 87 -4.87 3.90 -5.93
CA ARG A 87 -4.36 5.04 -5.18
C ARG A 87 -3.46 4.58 -4.04
N THR A 88 -2.46 5.39 -3.72
CA THR A 88 -1.61 5.18 -2.55
C THR A 88 -1.52 6.47 -1.74
N LYS A 89 -1.34 6.32 -0.44
CA LYS A 89 -1.08 7.45 0.45
C LYS A 89 -0.05 7.02 1.49
N VAL A 90 1.02 7.77 1.59
CA VAL A 90 2.10 7.53 2.55
C VAL A 90 2.06 8.61 3.61
N MET A 91 2.06 8.20 4.89
CA MET A 91 2.06 9.13 6.02
C MET A 91 3.17 8.73 7.00
N ARG A 92 3.86 9.73 7.56
CA ARG A 92 4.80 9.49 8.65
C ARG A 92 4.02 9.48 9.96
N THR A 93 4.21 8.44 10.76
CA THR A 93 3.46 8.26 12.00
C THR A 93 4.17 8.89 13.21
N ASP A 94 5.44 9.27 13.06
CA ASP A 94 6.21 9.94 14.12
C ASP A 94 6.09 11.47 14.05
N LYS A 95 5.35 12.01 13.11
CA LYS A 95 5.21 13.43 12.87
C LYS A 95 3.92 13.96 13.50
N HIS A 96 4.05 15.02 14.32
CA HIS A 96 2.93 15.67 14.98
C HIS A 96 2.60 17.00 14.32
#